data_33115841beb25388f0bb725500360f52
#
_entry.id   33115841beb25388f0bb725500360f52
#
_cell.length_a   1.000
_cell.length_b   1.000
_cell.length_c   1.000
_cell.angle_alpha   90.00
_cell.angle_beta   90.00
_cell.angle_gamma   90.00
#
_symmetry.space_group_name_H-M   'P 1'
#
loop_
_entity.id
_entity.type
_entity.pdbx_description
1 polymer ?
#
loop_
_entity_poly.entity_id
_entity_poly.type
_entity_poly.pdbx_seq_one_letter_code
_entity_poly.pdbx_strand_id
1 'polypeptide(L)'
;MTVHSVSDVTRYIKSMFEGEAILSDILIRGELSNFKRYPSGHCYFTLKDVAASMKSVMFNGYARNLRFTPENGMQVIVGGNISVYERDGAYQLYATSINVEGAGMLALAFEQLKEKLRAEGLFDEAHKKPLPRFPKRIGIVTSEVGAVLRDIYKVSKRRWNGVRLVLHPVLVQGTEAAGQIAAAIRFFNEKYPVDVLIVGRGGGSAEDLWAFNEEPVVRAIYDSKIPVI
;
A
#
# COMPACT_ATOMS: atom_id res chain seq x y z
N MET A 1 20.83 47.01 -25.03
CA MET A 1 20.71 45.56 -24.71
C MET A 1 21.42 45.32 -23.38
N THR A 2 20.75 44.73 -22.40
CA THR A 2 21.32 44.41 -21.08
C THR A 2 22.00 43.03 -21.16
N VAL A 3 23.21 42.89 -20.65
CA VAL A 3 23.93 41.63 -20.59
C VAL A 3 23.50 40.93 -19.29
N HIS A 4 23.04 39.68 -19.41
CA HIS A 4 22.65 38.83 -18.29
C HIS A 4 23.58 37.67 -18.12
N SER A 5 23.78 37.19 -16.88
CA SER A 5 24.50 35.95 -16.65
C SER A 5 23.63 34.73 -16.94
N VAL A 6 24.23 33.55 -17.15
CA VAL A 6 23.50 32.28 -17.31
C VAL A 6 22.59 32.04 -16.12
N SER A 7 23.09 32.26 -14.91
CA SER A 7 22.29 32.08 -13.67
C SER A 7 21.09 33.01 -13.59
N ASP A 8 21.21 34.26 -14.06
CA ASP A 8 20.08 35.20 -14.04
C ASP A 8 19.00 34.76 -15.00
N VAL A 9 19.38 34.28 -16.21
CA VAL A 9 18.42 33.76 -17.20
C VAL A 9 17.75 32.50 -16.67
N THR A 10 18.53 31.56 -16.11
CA THR A 10 17.98 30.31 -15.54
C THR A 10 16.98 30.59 -14.40
N ARG A 11 17.33 31.52 -13.52
CA ARG A 11 16.45 31.93 -12.39
C ARG A 11 15.19 32.62 -12.88
N TYR A 12 15.31 33.45 -13.93
CA TYR A 12 14.16 34.10 -14.55
C TYR A 12 13.21 33.06 -15.16
N ILE A 13 13.71 32.08 -15.93
CA ILE A 13 12.91 30.98 -16.47
C ILE A 13 12.23 30.19 -15.34
N LYS A 14 12.98 29.86 -14.27
CA LYS A 14 12.42 29.15 -13.13
C LYS A 14 11.25 29.94 -12.50
N SER A 15 11.41 31.23 -12.32
CA SER A 15 10.32 32.07 -11.74
C SER A 15 9.08 32.12 -12.62
N MET A 16 9.23 32.04 -13.93
CA MET A 16 8.10 31.91 -14.87
C MET A 16 7.36 30.58 -14.70
N PHE A 17 8.09 29.47 -14.55
CA PHE A 17 7.47 28.16 -14.29
C PHE A 17 6.73 28.13 -12.94
N GLU A 18 7.32 28.71 -11.91
CA GLU A 18 6.74 28.75 -10.56
C GLU A 18 5.53 29.70 -10.48
N GLY A 19 5.43 30.67 -11.38
CA GLY A 19 4.27 31.54 -11.51
C GLY A 19 3.07 30.96 -12.27
N GLU A 20 3.26 29.84 -12.97
CA GLU A 20 2.23 29.21 -13.77
C GLU A 20 1.43 28.20 -12.96
N ALA A 21 0.14 28.50 -12.71
CA ALA A 21 -0.74 27.64 -11.91
C ALA A 21 -0.88 26.23 -12.45
N ILE A 22 -0.88 26.06 -13.79
CA ILE A 22 -0.95 24.75 -14.44
C ILE A 22 0.26 23.88 -14.12
N LEU A 23 1.42 24.47 -13.92
CA LEU A 23 2.66 23.74 -13.66
C LEU A 23 2.89 23.43 -12.17
N SER A 24 2.12 24.06 -11.28
CA SER A 24 2.27 23.94 -9.83
C SER A 24 1.58 22.71 -9.24
N ASP A 25 0.52 22.21 -9.90
CA ASP A 25 -0.21 20.98 -9.50
C ASP A 25 -0.74 20.29 -10.76
N ILE A 26 0.10 19.49 -11.39
CA ILE A 26 -0.17 18.87 -12.68
C ILE A 26 -0.22 17.36 -12.58
N LEU A 27 -1.11 16.75 -13.35
CA LEU A 27 -1.14 15.30 -13.58
C LEU A 27 -0.63 15.00 -14.99
N ILE A 28 0.42 14.21 -15.09
CA ILE A 28 1.04 13.85 -16.36
C ILE A 28 0.93 12.34 -16.56
N ARG A 29 0.36 11.94 -17.70
CA ARG A 29 0.29 10.57 -18.16
C ARG A 29 1.55 10.24 -18.94
N GLY A 30 2.10 9.03 -18.75
CA GLY A 30 3.22 8.54 -19.55
C GLY A 30 3.71 7.17 -19.11
N GLU A 31 4.66 6.64 -19.85
CA GLU A 31 5.36 5.40 -19.53
C GLU A 31 6.58 5.70 -18.65
N LEU A 32 6.72 4.94 -17.56
CA LEU A 32 7.93 4.97 -16.71
C LEU A 32 9.13 4.37 -17.44
N SER A 33 10.24 5.07 -17.41
CA SER A 33 11.50 4.63 -17.97
C SER A 33 12.67 5.04 -17.06
N ASN A 34 13.75 4.27 -17.05
CA ASN A 34 14.96 4.53 -16.27
C ASN A 34 14.69 4.72 -14.75
N PHE A 35 13.67 4.05 -14.22
CA PHE A 35 13.34 4.15 -12.81
C PHE A 35 14.47 3.59 -11.94
N LYS A 36 14.94 4.40 -10.98
CA LYS A 36 15.97 4.03 -10.00
C LYS A 36 15.64 4.61 -8.64
N ARG A 37 15.65 3.76 -7.62
CA ARG A 37 15.58 4.17 -6.21
C ARG A 37 16.99 4.16 -5.62
N TYR A 38 17.42 5.28 -5.07
CA TYR A 38 18.74 5.43 -4.47
C TYR A 38 18.70 5.11 -2.97
N PRO A 39 19.87 4.84 -2.34
CA PRO A 39 19.95 4.58 -0.89
C PRO A 39 19.37 5.70 -0.02
N SER A 40 19.36 6.95 -0.52
CA SER A 40 18.70 8.10 0.11
C SER A 40 17.17 7.99 0.15
N GLY A 41 16.58 7.00 -0.54
CA GLY A 41 15.16 6.81 -0.69
C GLY A 41 14.51 7.66 -1.80
N HIS A 42 15.27 8.56 -2.44
CA HIS A 42 14.79 9.32 -3.59
C HIS A 42 14.68 8.43 -4.82
N CYS A 43 13.63 8.64 -5.61
CA CYS A 43 13.42 7.97 -6.89
C CYS A 43 13.67 8.93 -8.03
N TYR A 44 14.45 8.50 -9.01
CA TYR A 44 14.68 9.22 -10.26
C TYR A 44 14.17 8.37 -11.41
N PHE A 45 13.48 8.99 -12.34
CA PHE A 45 12.91 8.30 -13.49
C PHE A 45 12.70 9.26 -14.66
N THR A 46 12.39 8.71 -15.80
CA THR A 46 11.94 9.46 -16.98
C THR A 46 10.49 9.10 -17.25
N LEU A 47 9.64 10.08 -17.37
CA LEU A 47 8.28 9.92 -17.89
C LEU A 47 8.31 10.22 -19.37
N LYS A 48 7.83 9.33 -20.20
CA LYS A 48 7.84 9.47 -21.66
C LYS A 48 6.48 9.13 -22.28
N ASP A 49 6.22 9.72 -23.42
CA ASP A 49 5.16 9.33 -24.35
C ASP A 49 5.75 9.09 -25.75
N VAL A 50 4.89 9.03 -26.76
CA VAL A 50 5.31 8.77 -28.16
C VAL A 50 6.20 9.89 -28.72
N ALA A 51 6.05 11.13 -28.24
CA ALA A 51 6.66 12.31 -28.82
C ALA A 51 7.72 12.97 -27.92
N ALA A 52 7.63 12.79 -26.60
CA ALA A 52 8.44 13.52 -25.64
C ALA A 52 8.87 12.68 -24.42
N SER A 53 9.89 13.19 -23.73
CA SER A 53 10.32 12.62 -22.47
C SER A 53 10.68 13.73 -21.47
N MET A 54 10.41 13.49 -20.17
CA MET A 54 10.66 14.42 -19.10
C MET A 54 11.37 13.72 -17.94
N LYS A 55 12.49 14.29 -17.50
CA LYS A 55 13.17 13.85 -16.26
C LYS A 55 12.29 14.12 -15.08
N SER A 56 12.25 13.20 -14.15
CA SER A 56 11.39 13.27 -12.97
C SER A 56 12.13 12.83 -11.73
N VAL A 57 11.82 13.44 -10.60
CA VAL A 57 12.33 13.07 -9.28
C VAL A 57 11.19 13.01 -8.29
N MET A 58 11.17 11.95 -7.48
CA MET A 58 10.29 11.84 -6.32
C MET A 58 11.14 11.75 -5.07
N PHE A 59 10.98 12.71 -4.17
CA PHE A 59 11.71 12.71 -2.91
C PHE A 59 11.20 11.64 -1.95
N ASN A 60 12.08 11.17 -1.04
CA ASN A 60 11.80 10.10 -0.11
C ASN A 60 10.50 10.29 0.70
N GLY A 61 10.18 11.55 1.07
CA GLY A 61 8.94 11.87 1.80
C GLY A 61 7.67 11.39 1.09
N TYR A 62 7.66 11.43 -0.24
CA TYR A 62 6.57 10.93 -1.08
C TYR A 62 6.78 9.47 -1.47
N ALA A 63 8.02 9.10 -1.82
CA ALA A 63 8.35 7.76 -2.32
C ALA A 63 8.06 6.63 -1.31
N ARG A 64 8.13 6.90 0.00
CA ARG A 64 7.78 5.93 1.05
C ARG A 64 6.28 5.60 1.11
N ASN A 65 5.43 6.44 0.52
CA ASN A 65 3.98 6.26 0.50
C ASN A 65 3.48 5.51 -0.74
N LEU A 66 4.39 5.13 -1.65
CA LEU A 66 4.03 4.31 -2.80
C LEU A 66 3.53 2.94 -2.34
N ARG A 67 2.35 2.56 -2.82
CA ARG A 67 1.70 1.28 -2.50
C ARG A 67 2.13 0.12 -3.39
N PHE A 68 2.98 0.40 -4.37
CA PHE A 68 3.52 -0.58 -5.32
C PHE A 68 4.96 -0.22 -5.66
N THR A 69 5.70 -1.16 -6.23
CA THR A 69 7.05 -0.92 -6.73
C THR A 69 6.96 -0.48 -8.20
N PRO A 70 7.32 0.77 -8.53
CA PRO A 70 7.33 1.22 -9.92
C PRO A 70 8.39 0.48 -10.73
N GLU A 71 8.01 0.06 -11.93
CA GLU A 71 8.87 -0.65 -12.88
C GLU A 71 8.87 0.04 -14.24
N ASN A 72 9.96 -0.13 -14.99
CA ASN A 72 10.06 0.40 -16.33
C ASN A 72 9.02 -0.24 -17.27
N GLY A 73 8.40 0.56 -18.11
CA GLY A 73 7.34 0.14 -19.03
C GLY A 73 5.92 0.31 -18.48
N MET A 74 5.76 0.63 -17.21
CA MET A 74 4.42 0.89 -16.64
C MET A 74 3.82 2.18 -17.18
N GLN A 75 2.54 2.12 -17.58
CA GLN A 75 1.73 3.31 -17.87
C GLN A 75 1.23 3.90 -16.56
N VAL A 76 1.57 5.16 -16.32
CA VAL A 76 1.29 5.83 -15.05
C VAL A 76 0.72 7.22 -15.24
N ILE A 77 0.03 7.69 -14.21
CA ILE A 77 -0.32 9.10 -14.02
C ILE A 77 0.49 9.60 -12.83
N VAL A 78 1.36 10.57 -13.08
CA VAL A 78 2.24 11.18 -12.08
C VAL A 78 1.73 12.56 -11.74
N GLY A 79 1.47 12.80 -10.47
CA GLY A 79 1.12 14.13 -9.94
C GLY A 79 2.34 14.84 -9.39
N GLY A 80 2.41 16.15 -9.56
CA GLY A 80 3.52 16.95 -9.06
C GLY A 80 3.57 18.36 -9.60
N ASN A 81 4.71 18.99 -9.51
CA ASN A 81 4.97 20.31 -10.08
C ASN A 81 6.17 20.27 -11.02
N ILE A 82 6.16 21.13 -12.03
CA ILE A 82 7.27 21.31 -12.95
C ILE A 82 8.07 22.54 -12.54
N SER A 83 9.38 22.38 -12.42
CA SER A 83 10.31 23.49 -12.17
C SER A 83 11.64 23.24 -12.88
N VAL A 84 12.51 24.25 -12.85
CA VAL A 84 13.85 24.19 -13.47
C VAL A 84 14.88 23.77 -12.42
N TYR A 85 15.64 22.73 -12.73
CA TYR A 85 16.82 22.37 -11.96
C TYR A 85 17.97 23.30 -12.33
N GLU A 86 18.27 24.26 -11.47
CA GLU A 86 19.16 25.41 -11.78
C GLU A 86 20.56 24.99 -12.21
N ARG A 87 21.09 23.89 -11.66
CA ARG A 87 22.46 23.45 -11.94
C ARG A 87 22.66 23.04 -13.39
N ASP A 88 21.65 22.41 -13.98
CA ASP A 88 21.73 21.88 -15.36
C ASP A 88 20.88 22.73 -16.33
N GLY A 89 20.11 23.69 -15.85
CA GLY A 89 19.20 24.49 -16.63
C GLY A 89 18.03 23.69 -17.25
N ALA A 90 17.81 22.46 -16.81
CA ALA A 90 16.81 21.57 -17.36
C ALA A 90 15.52 21.63 -16.55
N TYR A 91 14.35 21.66 -17.23
CA TYR A 91 13.08 21.48 -16.54
C TYR A 91 12.87 20.00 -16.17
N GLN A 92 12.23 19.78 -15.04
CA GLN A 92 11.91 18.43 -14.57
C GLN A 92 10.61 18.42 -13.74
N LEU A 93 10.01 17.25 -13.65
CA LEU A 93 8.86 16.99 -12.79
C LEU A 93 9.32 16.61 -11.37
N TYR A 94 8.87 17.34 -10.40
CA TYR A 94 8.99 17.02 -8.97
C TYR A 94 7.72 16.28 -8.55
N ALA A 95 7.79 14.96 -8.57
CA ALA A 95 6.65 14.09 -8.38
C ALA A 95 6.25 13.97 -6.90
N THR A 96 4.98 14.13 -6.62
CA THR A 96 4.37 13.94 -5.29
C THR A 96 3.56 12.64 -5.22
N SER A 97 3.07 12.14 -6.36
CA SER A 97 2.33 10.88 -6.47
C SER A 97 2.64 10.16 -7.78
N ILE A 98 2.57 8.84 -7.77
CA ILE A 98 2.60 7.99 -8.97
C ILE A 98 1.45 6.99 -8.84
N ASN A 99 0.60 6.92 -9.84
CA ASN A 99 -0.52 5.99 -9.91
C ASN A 99 -0.44 5.20 -11.23
N VAL A 100 -0.66 3.90 -11.18
CA VAL A 100 -0.75 3.08 -12.40
C VAL A 100 -2.03 3.46 -13.15
N GLU A 101 -1.94 3.62 -14.45
CA GLU A 101 -3.10 3.95 -15.28
C GLU A 101 -4.05 2.75 -15.37
N GLY A 102 -5.34 2.99 -15.06
CA GLY A 102 -6.39 1.97 -15.10
C GLY A 102 -6.67 1.26 -13.78
N ALA A 103 -7.64 0.36 -13.76
CA ALA A 103 -8.11 -0.39 -12.58
C ALA A 103 -7.09 -1.41 -12.00
N GLY A 104 -5.87 -1.43 -12.53
CA GLY A 104 -4.86 -2.45 -12.21
C GLY A 104 -3.93 -2.17 -11.03
N MET A 105 -3.97 -0.97 -10.42
CA MET A 105 -2.99 -0.60 -9.39
C MET A 105 -3.03 -1.54 -8.17
N LEU A 106 -4.20 -1.80 -7.64
CA LEU A 106 -4.35 -2.71 -6.50
C LEU A 106 -4.02 -4.16 -6.87
N ALA A 107 -4.41 -4.59 -8.08
CA ALA A 107 -4.08 -5.92 -8.57
C ALA A 107 -2.57 -6.10 -8.75
N LEU A 108 -1.87 -5.11 -9.31
CA LEU A 108 -0.42 -5.13 -9.46
C LEU A 108 0.29 -5.16 -8.10
N ALA A 109 -0.11 -4.29 -7.17
CA ALA A 109 0.46 -4.26 -5.82
C ALA A 109 0.23 -5.59 -5.07
N PHE A 110 -0.94 -6.21 -5.27
CA PHE A 110 -1.25 -7.52 -4.73
C PHE A 110 -0.32 -8.61 -5.29
N GLU A 111 -0.16 -8.70 -6.62
CA GLU A 111 0.70 -9.71 -7.24
C GLU A 111 2.19 -9.51 -6.87
N GLN A 112 2.67 -8.28 -6.83
CA GLN A 112 4.04 -7.98 -6.39
C GLN A 112 4.28 -8.41 -4.93
N LEU A 113 3.35 -8.07 -4.03
CA LEU A 113 3.44 -8.49 -2.63
C LEU A 113 3.37 -10.01 -2.48
N LYS A 114 2.45 -10.64 -3.20
CA LYS A 114 2.29 -12.09 -3.21
C LYS A 114 3.56 -12.82 -3.67
N GLU A 115 4.18 -12.38 -4.77
CA GLU A 115 5.45 -12.96 -5.24
C GLU A 115 6.59 -12.76 -4.23
N LYS A 116 6.70 -11.56 -3.65
CA LYS A 116 7.68 -11.27 -2.59
C LYS A 116 7.53 -12.27 -1.42
N LEU A 117 6.31 -12.38 -0.88
CA LEU A 117 6.04 -13.23 0.29
C LEU A 117 6.14 -14.72 -0.04
N ARG A 118 5.85 -15.11 -1.30
CA ARG A 118 6.07 -16.48 -1.78
C ARG A 118 7.57 -16.81 -1.82
N ALA A 119 8.39 -15.90 -2.33
CA ALA A 119 9.84 -16.09 -2.36
C ALA A 119 10.46 -16.20 -0.96
N GLU A 120 9.83 -15.57 0.04
CA GLU A 120 10.20 -15.68 1.46
C GLU A 120 9.66 -16.97 2.13
N GLY A 121 8.85 -17.80 1.43
CA GLY A 121 8.29 -19.06 1.96
C GLY A 121 7.07 -18.91 2.86
N LEU A 122 6.43 -17.73 2.94
CA LEU A 122 5.31 -17.50 3.87
C LEU A 122 4.07 -18.34 3.54
N PHE A 123 3.95 -18.86 2.33
CA PHE A 123 2.80 -19.66 1.88
C PHE A 123 3.04 -21.17 1.94
N ASP A 124 4.19 -21.62 2.44
CA ASP A 124 4.53 -23.04 2.50
C ASP A 124 3.56 -23.81 3.41
N GLU A 125 3.11 -24.95 2.95
CA GLU A 125 2.18 -25.82 3.68
C GLU A 125 2.71 -26.22 5.06
N ALA A 126 4.04 -26.32 5.22
CA ALA A 126 4.68 -26.67 6.48
C ALA A 126 4.39 -25.68 7.62
N HIS A 127 4.04 -24.42 7.29
CA HIS A 127 3.69 -23.40 8.28
C HIS A 127 2.22 -23.39 8.64
N LYS A 128 1.35 -24.06 7.89
CA LYS A 128 -0.08 -24.11 8.17
C LYS A 128 -0.36 -24.97 9.39
N LYS A 129 -1.21 -24.46 10.27
CA LYS A 129 -1.58 -25.09 11.52
C LYS A 129 -2.90 -25.84 11.38
N PRO A 130 -3.00 -27.09 11.91
CA PRO A 130 -4.24 -27.84 11.87
C PRO A 130 -5.31 -27.15 12.72
N LEU A 131 -6.53 -27.13 12.21
CA LEU A 131 -7.68 -26.60 12.95
C LEU A 131 -8.10 -27.60 14.06
N PRO A 132 -8.41 -27.12 15.27
CA PRO A 132 -8.93 -27.96 16.34
C PRO A 132 -10.33 -28.48 15.99
N ARG A 133 -10.56 -29.77 16.21
CA ARG A 133 -11.85 -30.40 15.92
C ARG A 133 -13.01 -29.82 16.73
N PHE A 134 -12.75 -29.47 18.01
CA PHE A 134 -13.70 -28.92 18.96
C PHE A 134 -13.09 -27.73 19.71
N PRO A 135 -13.06 -26.53 19.12
CA PRO A 135 -12.52 -25.35 19.80
C PRO A 135 -13.41 -24.94 20.98
N LYS A 136 -12.81 -24.66 22.11
CA LYS A 136 -13.52 -24.13 23.28
C LYS A 136 -13.62 -22.61 23.24
N ARG A 137 -12.58 -21.95 22.71
CA ARG A 137 -12.50 -20.49 22.58
C ARG A 137 -12.11 -20.13 21.15
N ILE A 138 -12.89 -19.26 20.53
CA ILE A 138 -12.63 -18.68 19.21
C ILE A 138 -12.41 -17.19 19.37
N GLY A 139 -11.24 -16.70 18.99
CA GLY A 139 -10.95 -15.27 18.87
C GLY A 139 -11.52 -14.73 17.55
N ILE A 140 -12.14 -13.58 17.60
CA ILE A 140 -12.73 -12.92 16.45
C ILE A 140 -12.09 -11.54 16.32
N VAL A 141 -11.46 -11.27 15.19
CA VAL A 141 -10.86 -9.98 14.82
C VAL A 141 -11.68 -9.39 13.70
N THR A 142 -12.56 -8.48 14.03
CA THR A 142 -13.48 -7.80 13.10
C THR A 142 -13.99 -6.49 13.71
N SER A 143 -14.82 -5.76 12.96
CA SER A 143 -15.48 -4.57 13.49
C SER A 143 -16.51 -4.92 14.56
N GLU A 144 -16.68 -4.03 15.54
CA GLU A 144 -17.67 -4.19 16.61
C GLU A 144 -19.11 -4.20 16.08
N VAL A 145 -19.34 -3.44 15.01
CA VAL A 145 -20.67 -3.29 14.38
C VAL A 145 -20.63 -3.90 12.99
N GLY A 146 -21.50 -4.89 12.74
CA GLY A 146 -21.63 -5.47 11.40
C GLY A 146 -22.40 -6.78 11.35
N ALA A 147 -22.79 -7.20 10.14
CA ALA A 147 -23.48 -8.47 9.90
C ALA A 147 -22.60 -9.68 10.22
N VAL A 148 -21.30 -9.58 9.94
CA VAL A 148 -20.31 -10.67 10.09
C VAL A 148 -20.27 -11.22 11.52
N LEU A 149 -20.20 -10.36 12.52
CA LEU A 149 -20.18 -10.80 13.91
C LEU A 149 -21.45 -11.56 14.27
N ARG A 150 -22.61 -11.09 13.79
CA ARG A 150 -23.91 -11.78 14.00
C ARG A 150 -23.95 -13.13 13.31
N ASP A 151 -23.40 -13.23 12.12
CA ASP A 151 -23.38 -14.46 11.34
C ASP A 151 -22.41 -15.48 11.98
N ILE A 152 -21.23 -15.07 12.36
CA ILE A 152 -20.28 -15.91 13.10
C ILE A 152 -20.95 -16.43 14.38
N TYR A 153 -21.60 -15.55 15.16
CA TYR A 153 -22.30 -15.94 16.37
C TYR A 153 -23.40 -16.96 16.10
N LYS A 154 -24.30 -16.67 15.16
CA LYS A 154 -25.43 -17.56 14.83
C LYS A 154 -24.95 -18.94 14.35
N VAL A 155 -23.98 -18.98 13.43
CA VAL A 155 -23.46 -20.23 12.89
C VAL A 155 -22.73 -21.03 13.95
N SER A 156 -21.86 -20.40 14.74
CA SER A 156 -21.10 -21.06 15.79
C SER A 156 -22.02 -21.65 16.86
N LYS A 157 -23.01 -20.89 17.35
CA LYS A 157 -23.94 -21.35 18.37
C LYS A 157 -24.86 -22.46 17.90
N ARG A 158 -25.27 -22.43 16.63
CA ARG A 158 -26.07 -23.51 16.03
C ARG A 158 -25.28 -24.82 15.89
N ARG A 159 -24.00 -24.72 15.56
CA ARG A 159 -23.13 -25.88 15.31
C ARG A 159 -22.49 -26.44 16.58
N TRP A 160 -22.11 -25.58 17.51
CA TRP A 160 -21.41 -25.94 18.73
C TRP A 160 -21.72 -24.95 19.84
N ASN A 161 -22.77 -25.20 20.63
CA ASN A 161 -23.26 -24.26 21.66
C ASN A 161 -22.26 -24.03 22.82
N GLY A 162 -21.34 -24.97 23.06
CA GLY A 162 -20.31 -24.88 24.11
C GLY A 162 -19.15 -23.92 23.81
N VAL A 163 -19.07 -23.35 22.59
CA VAL A 163 -17.98 -22.47 22.20
C VAL A 163 -18.12 -21.07 22.83
N ARG A 164 -17.00 -20.53 23.35
CA ARG A 164 -16.89 -19.14 23.78
C ARG A 164 -16.28 -18.30 22.64
N LEU A 165 -16.99 -17.28 22.21
CA LEU A 165 -16.53 -16.31 21.24
C LEU A 165 -15.94 -15.10 21.97
N VAL A 166 -14.74 -14.68 21.58
CA VAL A 166 -14.02 -13.55 22.17
C VAL A 166 -13.71 -12.54 21.07
N LEU A 167 -14.40 -11.41 21.08
CA LEU A 167 -14.19 -10.34 20.10
C LEU A 167 -13.05 -9.42 20.52
N HIS A 168 -12.14 -9.14 19.58
CA HIS A 168 -11.23 -8.01 19.63
C HIS A 168 -11.64 -7.05 18.52
N PRO A 169 -12.29 -5.92 18.83
CA PRO A 169 -12.78 -5.01 17.83
C PRO A 169 -11.64 -4.25 17.15
N VAL A 170 -11.69 -4.15 15.83
CA VAL A 170 -10.71 -3.43 15.02
C VAL A 170 -11.39 -2.69 13.87
N LEU A 171 -10.71 -1.70 13.31
CA LEU A 171 -11.07 -1.18 12.00
C LEU A 171 -10.81 -2.26 10.94
N VAL A 172 -11.74 -2.42 10.00
CA VAL A 172 -11.65 -3.41 8.91
C VAL A 172 -11.48 -2.78 7.54
N GLN A 173 -11.34 -1.46 7.49
CA GLN A 173 -11.08 -0.65 6.29
C GLN A 173 -10.40 0.66 6.68
N GLY A 174 -9.77 1.32 5.70
CA GLY A 174 -8.97 2.54 5.92
C GLY A 174 -7.51 2.23 6.26
N THR A 175 -6.70 3.28 6.29
CA THR A 175 -5.23 3.20 6.38
C THR A 175 -4.70 2.58 7.69
N GLU A 176 -5.46 2.66 8.76
CA GLU A 176 -5.05 2.12 10.08
C GLU A 176 -5.49 0.67 10.30
N ALA A 177 -6.37 0.14 9.43
CA ALA A 177 -6.99 -1.16 9.64
C ALA A 177 -5.95 -2.30 9.69
N ALA A 178 -5.00 -2.33 8.77
CA ALA A 178 -3.97 -3.37 8.72
C ALA A 178 -3.13 -3.44 10.02
N GLY A 179 -2.74 -2.27 10.53
CA GLY A 179 -2.01 -2.17 11.81
C GLY A 179 -2.80 -2.70 12.99
N GLN A 180 -4.09 -2.36 13.07
CA GLN A 180 -4.98 -2.82 14.15
C GLN A 180 -5.27 -4.33 14.04
N ILE A 181 -5.50 -4.86 12.85
CA ILE A 181 -5.69 -6.30 12.61
C ILE A 181 -4.44 -7.08 13.06
N ALA A 182 -3.26 -6.67 12.63
CA ALA A 182 -2.00 -7.29 13.01
C ALA A 182 -1.76 -7.24 14.54
N ALA A 183 -2.08 -6.10 15.17
CA ALA A 183 -1.98 -5.96 16.62
C ALA A 183 -2.95 -6.88 17.38
N ALA A 184 -4.19 -7.04 16.89
CA ALA A 184 -5.18 -7.93 17.48
C ALA A 184 -4.77 -9.41 17.37
N ILE A 185 -4.18 -9.83 16.25
CA ILE A 185 -3.62 -11.19 16.11
C ILE A 185 -2.51 -11.42 17.15
N ARG A 186 -1.58 -10.48 17.31
CA ARG A 186 -0.54 -10.55 18.34
C ARG A 186 -1.10 -10.58 19.76
N PHE A 187 -2.13 -9.76 20.05
CA PHE A 187 -2.80 -9.76 21.34
C PHE A 187 -3.32 -11.15 21.75
N PHE A 188 -3.97 -11.86 20.83
CA PHE A 188 -4.44 -13.21 21.10
C PHE A 188 -3.30 -14.21 21.29
N ASN A 189 -2.20 -14.04 20.61
CA ASN A 189 -1.03 -14.91 20.76
C ASN A 189 -0.27 -14.71 22.08
N GLU A 190 -0.25 -13.49 22.60
CA GLU A 190 0.59 -13.12 23.73
C GLU A 190 -0.19 -12.98 25.06
N LYS A 191 -1.39 -12.39 25.00
CA LYS A 191 -2.12 -11.97 26.20
C LYS A 191 -3.40 -12.76 26.45
N TYR A 192 -4.06 -13.23 25.41
CA TYR A 192 -5.33 -13.94 25.57
C TYR A 192 -5.43 -15.13 24.60
N PRO A 193 -4.72 -16.25 24.87
CA PRO A 193 -4.71 -17.40 23.98
C PRO A 193 -6.10 -18.01 23.75
N VAL A 194 -6.40 -18.29 22.49
CA VAL A 194 -7.62 -18.96 22.02
C VAL A 194 -7.25 -20.17 21.15
N ASP A 195 -8.21 -21.03 20.86
CA ASP A 195 -7.94 -22.27 20.12
C ASP A 195 -7.86 -22.04 18.60
N VAL A 196 -8.53 -21.00 18.10
CA VAL A 196 -8.53 -20.58 16.69
C VAL A 196 -8.89 -19.10 16.59
N LEU A 197 -8.35 -18.42 15.59
CA LEU A 197 -8.70 -17.05 15.25
C LEU A 197 -9.54 -17.01 13.99
N ILE A 198 -10.56 -16.18 13.97
CA ILE A 198 -11.28 -15.77 12.75
C ILE A 198 -10.96 -14.30 12.52
N VAL A 199 -10.30 -13.99 11.41
CA VAL A 199 -9.88 -12.65 11.03
C VAL A 199 -10.59 -12.29 9.74
N GLY A 200 -11.51 -11.33 9.77
CA GLY A 200 -12.24 -11.04 8.56
C GLY A 200 -13.23 -9.89 8.66
N ARG A 201 -13.86 -9.62 7.52
CA ARG A 201 -14.96 -8.64 7.40
C ARG A 201 -16.06 -9.20 6.48
N GLY A 202 -17.17 -8.48 6.40
CA GLY A 202 -18.20 -8.72 5.40
C GLY A 202 -17.75 -8.37 3.98
N GLY A 203 -18.60 -8.58 3.00
CA GLY A 203 -18.34 -8.20 1.61
C GLY A 203 -18.05 -6.72 1.45
N GLY A 204 -17.50 -6.35 0.30
CA GLY A 204 -17.11 -4.99 -0.06
C GLY A 204 -16.37 -4.98 -1.39
N SER A 205 -15.94 -3.80 -1.83
CA SER A 205 -15.09 -3.65 -3.00
C SER A 205 -13.68 -4.19 -2.74
N ALA A 206 -12.86 -4.35 -3.78
CA ALA A 206 -11.47 -4.76 -3.64
C ALA A 206 -10.67 -3.77 -2.79
N GLU A 207 -10.99 -2.48 -2.91
CA GLU A 207 -10.40 -1.40 -2.11
C GLU A 207 -10.72 -1.54 -0.63
N ASP A 208 -11.96 -1.91 -0.30
CA ASP A 208 -12.40 -2.13 1.08
C ASP A 208 -11.73 -3.34 1.72
N LEU A 209 -11.42 -4.36 0.93
CA LEU A 209 -10.76 -5.59 1.39
C LEU A 209 -9.24 -5.45 1.47
N TRP A 210 -8.69 -4.36 0.93
CA TRP A 210 -7.24 -4.18 0.77
C TRP A 210 -6.45 -4.30 2.07
N ALA A 211 -6.99 -3.79 3.18
CA ALA A 211 -6.33 -3.84 4.48
C ALA A 211 -5.91 -5.27 4.92
N PHE A 212 -6.64 -6.30 4.47
CA PHE A 212 -6.32 -7.70 4.75
C PHE A 212 -5.19 -8.25 3.87
N ASN A 213 -4.89 -7.57 2.76
CA ASN A 213 -3.79 -7.93 1.84
C ASN A 213 -2.49 -7.21 2.18
N GLU A 214 -2.43 -6.37 3.19
CA GLU A 214 -1.22 -5.65 3.55
C GLU A 214 -0.21 -6.54 4.29
N GLU A 215 1.07 -6.34 4.01
CA GLU A 215 2.19 -7.13 4.54
C GLU A 215 2.17 -7.31 6.07
N PRO A 216 1.85 -6.29 6.90
CA PRO A 216 1.78 -6.44 8.35
C PRO A 216 0.77 -7.49 8.81
N VAL A 217 -0.36 -7.64 8.11
CA VAL A 217 -1.38 -8.64 8.42
C VAL A 217 -0.90 -10.03 8.05
N VAL A 218 -0.34 -10.19 6.85
CA VAL A 218 0.20 -11.49 6.38
C VAL A 218 1.29 -11.99 7.32
N ARG A 219 2.22 -11.13 7.73
CA ARG A 219 3.27 -11.50 8.69
C ARG A 219 2.70 -11.86 10.06
N ALA A 220 1.72 -11.12 10.57
CA ALA A 220 1.08 -11.45 11.85
C ALA A 220 0.35 -12.80 11.80
N ILE A 221 -0.25 -13.17 10.66
CA ILE A 221 -0.86 -14.49 10.46
C ILE A 221 0.22 -15.58 10.42
N TYR A 222 1.31 -15.36 9.69
CA TYR A 222 2.42 -16.29 9.59
C TYR A 222 3.06 -16.57 10.95
N ASP A 223 3.34 -15.52 11.74
CA ASP A 223 3.96 -15.61 13.08
C ASP A 223 3.00 -16.15 14.15
N SER A 224 1.70 -16.20 13.87
CA SER A 224 0.70 -16.65 14.84
C SER A 224 0.94 -18.12 15.22
N LYS A 225 0.97 -18.41 16.51
CA LYS A 225 1.00 -19.79 17.05
C LYS A 225 -0.39 -20.44 17.02
N ILE A 226 -1.43 -19.62 16.91
CA ILE A 226 -2.84 -20.02 16.86
C ILE A 226 -3.23 -20.16 15.39
N PRO A 227 -3.96 -21.21 14.98
CA PRO A 227 -4.49 -21.31 13.61
C PRO A 227 -5.41 -20.13 13.31
N VAL A 228 -5.27 -19.54 12.12
CA VAL A 228 -6.04 -18.37 11.65
C VAL A 228 -6.88 -18.77 10.45
N ILE A 229 -8.14 -18.35 10.45
CA ILE A 229 -9.11 -18.46 9.36
C ILE A 229 -9.45 -17.06 8.88
#